data_cd5a3970aeb598eb2d1c698335cf84a9
#
_entry.id   cd5a3970aeb598eb2d1c698335cf84a9
#
_cell.length_a   1.000
_cell.length_b   1.000
_cell.length_c   1.000
_cell.angle_alpha   90.00
_cell.angle_beta   90.00
_cell.angle_gamma   90.00
#
_symmetry.space_group_name_H-M   'P 1'
#
loop_
_entity.id
_entity.type
_entity.pdbx_description
1 polymer ?
#
loop_
_entity_poly.entity_id
_entity_poly.type
_entity_poly.pdbx_seq_one_letter_code
_entity_poly.pdbx_strand_id
1 'polypeptide(L)'
;MVLSEEARDLLADLPMHRRQTFELRLQQWGPDLLDAVTALYASPDEVASALVTIAARGFAARSDELHRLDERRLLQPDWFQRPNMFGYACYVDRYASTLKGMGDRLDHLTDLGVTYLHMMPLLKPRPGDNDGGYAVMDFSSVREDLGTNEDLAELATTLRSRGISSVVDLVLNHVAREHDWAVAARAGDAKYRDYFLIYPERDTPDRFERTLPEVFPDFAPGSFTEVDGEWVWTTFNEWQWDLNWANPAVLLEFAEIVVHLANLGIEVLRLDAIAFLWKRLGTNCQNQPEVHAVTQALRATCRLTAPATLFKAEAIVGPRDLMPYLGEGRHAGRVSDIAYHNSLMVHVWSMLASGSTDLARHALAGLPPTPPGGTWVTYVRCHDDIGWAIDDSDASARGVTGVGHRQFLADWYSGEFDGSWAEGLVFQHNKETGDRRISGTAAALTGLGPSRKDVAGGFARIFLAHAVVAAWGGIPVVWSGDEIGSPGDSDWASEDGHSADNRWVHRPRMTDSDRARRFEQGSDAQRVFDGIALIARVRAGLPMLHSEAPTRVLTDADIDDGLLVVQRRHPSGTFVGVFNVTGEHRPLARARLTDLGSGDPREVLSGHDLAEHGLDDPDGMLWVPPYAAWWIV
;
A
#
# COMPACT_ATOMS: atom_id res chain seq x y z
N MET A 1 31.75 13.11 -1.12
CA MET A 1 32.01 11.94 -1.98
C MET A 1 32.54 12.44 -3.30
N VAL A 2 33.53 11.77 -3.90
CA VAL A 2 34.17 12.17 -5.17
C VAL A 2 33.72 11.16 -6.24
N LEU A 3 33.47 11.63 -7.46
CA LEU A 3 33.16 10.76 -8.59
C LEU A 3 34.37 9.85 -8.91
N SER A 4 34.10 8.56 -9.16
CA SER A 4 35.07 7.63 -9.73
C SER A 4 35.48 8.09 -11.15
N GLU A 5 36.57 7.57 -11.69
CA GLU A 5 36.97 7.82 -13.07
C GLU A 5 35.87 7.35 -14.03
N GLU A 6 35.35 6.11 -13.83
CA GLU A 6 34.25 5.56 -14.62
C GLU A 6 32.99 6.45 -14.58
N ALA A 7 32.59 6.92 -13.42
CA ALA A 7 31.42 7.80 -13.31
C ALA A 7 31.63 9.14 -14.03
N ARG A 8 32.84 9.68 -14.02
CA ARG A 8 33.19 10.91 -14.78
C ARG A 8 33.12 10.68 -16.29
N ASP A 9 33.60 9.54 -16.76
CA ASP A 9 33.59 9.18 -18.18
C ASP A 9 32.15 8.99 -18.69
N LEU A 10 31.28 8.32 -17.90
CA LEU A 10 29.85 8.16 -18.21
C LEU A 10 29.11 9.51 -18.35
N LEU A 11 29.53 10.52 -17.64
CA LEU A 11 28.92 11.84 -17.66
C LEU A 11 29.60 12.80 -18.68
N ALA A 12 30.77 12.46 -19.23
CA ALA A 12 31.61 13.37 -20.01
C ALA A 12 30.92 13.90 -21.27
N ASP A 13 30.11 13.05 -21.95
CA ASP A 13 29.41 13.43 -23.20
C ASP A 13 28.12 14.22 -22.96
N LEU A 14 27.68 14.35 -21.70
CA LEU A 14 26.48 15.11 -21.40
C LEU A 14 26.70 16.62 -21.49
N PRO A 15 25.67 17.41 -21.82
CA PRO A 15 25.70 18.86 -21.74
C PRO A 15 26.14 19.35 -20.36
N MET A 16 26.89 20.47 -20.30
CA MET A 16 27.45 21.00 -19.05
C MET A 16 26.39 21.14 -17.93
N HIS A 17 25.20 21.65 -18.24
CA HIS A 17 24.13 21.80 -17.25
C HIS A 17 23.68 20.46 -16.66
N ARG A 18 23.66 19.37 -17.45
CA ARG A 18 23.32 18.02 -16.97
C ARG A 18 24.41 17.50 -16.00
N ARG A 19 25.69 17.65 -16.35
CA ARG A 19 26.80 17.27 -15.48
C ARG A 19 26.73 18.02 -14.15
N GLN A 20 26.52 19.33 -14.18
CA GLN A 20 26.36 20.15 -12.97
C GLN A 20 25.14 19.72 -12.15
N THR A 21 24.04 19.35 -12.78
CA THR A 21 22.86 18.80 -12.08
C THR A 21 23.19 17.52 -11.32
N PHE A 22 23.92 16.58 -11.95
CA PHE A 22 24.34 15.35 -11.26
C PHE A 22 25.28 15.65 -10.09
N GLU A 23 26.25 16.54 -10.28
CA GLU A 23 27.17 16.95 -9.21
C GLU A 23 26.46 17.60 -8.03
N LEU A 24 25.47 18.46 -8.29
CA LEU A 24 24.63 19.06 -7.24
C LEU A 24 23.81 18.00 -6.49
N ARG A 25 23.22 17.04 -7.21
CA ARG A 25 22.53 15.90 -6.59
C ARG A 25 23.47 15.06 -5.74
N LEU A 26 24.69 14.81 -6.21
CA LEU A 26 25.70 14.08 -5.44
C LEU A 26 26.12 14.84 -4.17
N GLN A 27 26.26 16.17 -4.24
CA GLN A 27 26.52 16.99 -3.04
C GLN A 27 25.35 16.91 -2.04
N GLN A 28 24.12 16.89 -2.52
CA GLN A 28 22.91 16.86 -1.69
C GLN A 28 22.67 15.48 -1.06
N TRP A 29 22.71 14.40 -1.84
CA TRP A 29 22.29 13.06 -1.39
C TRP A 29 23.44 12.06 -1.23
N GLY A 30 24.64 12.40 -1.65
CA GLY A 30 25.83 11.58 -1.41
C GLY A 30 26.13 11.32 0.07
N PRO A 31 25.98 12.30 0.97
CA PRO A 31 26.13 12.07 2.41
C PRO A 31 25.13 11.03 2.94
N ASP A 32 23.86 11.04 2.48
CA ASP A 32 22.85 10.08 2.88
C ASP A 32 23.20 8.67 2.42
N LEU A 33 23.73 8.54 1.19
CA LEU A 33 24.21 7.28 0.65
C LEU A 33 25.36 6.71 1.47
N LEU A 34 26.40 7.52 1.74
CA LEU A 34 27.58 7.09 2.50
C LEU A 34 27.19 6.69 3.94
N ASP A 35 26.32 7.46 4.60
CA ASP A 35 25.81 7.16 5.93
C ASP A 35 25.10 5.80 5.97
N ALA A 36 24.28 5.49 4.96
CA ALA A 36 23.57 4.24 4.87
C ALA A 36 24.50 3.04 4.70
N VAL A 37 25.40 3.08 3.72
CA VAL A 37 26.31 1.94 3.46
C VAL A 37 27.35 1.76 4.57
N THR A 38 27.72 2.83 5.29
CA THR A 38 28.59 2.75 6.48
C THR A 38 27.92 1.96 7.62
N ALA A 39 26.60 2.04 7.73
CA ALA A 39 25.84 1.26 8.72
C ALA A 39 25.72 -0.22 8.35
N LEU A 40 25.88 -0.59 7.07
CA LEU A 40 25.63 -1.92 6.55
C LEU A 40 26.89 -2.75 6.31
N TYR A 41 27.95 -2.16 5.79
CA TYR A 41 29.06 -2.90 5.18
C TYR A 41 30.43 -2.47 5.68
N ALA A 42 31.37 -3.42 5.65
CA ALA A 42 32.75 -3.19 6.13
C ALA A 42 33.58 -2.29 5.17
N SER A 43 33.26 -2.29 3.86
CA SER A 43 33.92 -1.48 2.83
C SER A 43 32.97 -0.42 2.26
N PRO A 44 32.50 0.57 3.06
CA PRO A 44 31.46 1.50 2.65
C PRO A 44 31.86 2.40 1.47
N ASP A 45 33.12 2.80 1.37
CA ASP A 45 33.59 3.68 0.28
C ASP A 45 33.55 2.99 -1.09
N GLU A 46 33.87 1.70 -1.15
CA GLU A 46 33.80 0.89 -2.38
C GLU A 46 32.35 0.71 -2.82
N VAL A 47 31.46 0.35 -1.89
CA VAL A 47 30.04 0.18 -2.17
C VAL A 47 29.40 1.50 -2.59
N ALA A 48 29.70 2.59 -1.90
CA ALA A 48 29.21 3.93 -2.25
C ALA A 48 29.69 4.37 -3.64
N SER A 49 30.96 4.12 -3.98
CA SER A 49 31.52 4.43 -5.31
C SER A 49 30.80 3.64 -6.42
N ALA A 50 30.53 2.36 -6.20
CA ALA A 50 29.79 1.52 -7.15
C ALA A 50 28.35 2.03 -7.35
N LEU A 51 27.63 2.36 -6.26
CA LEU A 51 26.28 2.93 -6.31
C LEU A 51 26.23 4.27 -7.05
N VAL A 52 27.22 5.13 -6.87
CA VAL A 52 27.34 6.40 -7.62
C VAL A 52 27.58 6.15 -9.11
N THR A 53 28.39 5.14 -9.45
CA THR A 53 28.63 4.75 -10.85
C THR A 53 27.35 4.23 -11.51
N ILE A 54 26.56 3.39 -10.80
CA ILE A 54 25.23 2.92 -11.25
C ILE A 54 24.32 4.14 -11.48
N ALA A 55 24.26 5.05 -10.53
CA ALA A 55 23.45 6.26 -10.65
C ALA A 55 23.88 7.16 -11.81
N ALA A 56 25.19 7.33 -12.05
CA ALA A 56 25.73 8.11 -13.17
C ALA A 56 25.34 7.51 -14.52
N ARG A 57 25.45 6.18 -14.65
CA ARG A 57 25.02 5.44 -15.86
C ARG A 57 23.53 5.64 -16.12
N GLY A 58 22.71 5.45 -15.11
CA GLY A 58 21.27 5.66 -15.21
C GLY A 58 20.89 7.09 -15.53
N PHE A 59 21.58 8.07 -14.94
CA PHE A 59 21.36 9.49 -15.22
C PHE A 59 21.73 9.85 -16.66
N ALA A 60 22.81 9.32 -17.19
CA ALA A 60 23.23 9.54 -18.58
C ALA A 60 22.24 8.93 -19.59
N ALA A 61 21.66 7.77 -19.25
CA ALA A 61 20.68 7.07 -20.08
C ALA A 61 19.24 7.63 -19.95
N ARG A 62 18.97 8.51 -18.96
CA ARG A 62 17.64 9.02 -18.69
C ARG A 62 17.16 9.98 -19.79
N SER A 63 15.92 9.80 -20.27
CA SER A 63 15.36 10.64 -21.34
C SER A 63 15.15 12.10 -20.90
N ASP A 64 15.16 13.02 -21.88
CA ASP A 64 14.88 14.44 -21.61
C ASP A 64 13.50 14.70 -21.03
N GLU A 65 12.50 13.87 -21.37
CA GLU A 65 11.15 13.95 -20.81
C GLU A 65 11.19 13.65 -19.30
N LEU A 66 11.88 12.57 -18.91
CA LEU A 66 12.00 12.17 -17.52
C LEU A 66 12.86 13.14 -16.71
N HIS A 67 13.90 13.72 -17.29
CA HIS A 67 14.64 14.81 -16.65
C HIS A 67 13.74 16.04 -16.38
N ARG A 68 12.87 16.41 -17.34
CA ARG A 68 11.89 17.50 -17.11
C ARG A 68 10.85 17.13 -16.06
N LEU A 69 10.46 15.85 -15.94
CA LEU A 69 9.62 15.38 -14.86
C LEU A 69 10.30 15.57 -13.49
N ASP A 70 11.58 15.18 -13.40
CA ASP A 70 12.38 15.36 -12.17
C ASP A 70 12.40 16.83 -11.74
N GLU A 71 12.69 17.74 -12.67
CA GLU A 71 12.74 19.19 -12.40
C GLU A 71 11.38 19.71 -11.90
N ARG A 72 10.28 19.33 -12.55
CA ARG A 72 8.91 19.72 -12.12
C ARG A 72 8.58 19.20 -10.72
N ARG A 73 8.91 17.93 -10.41
CA ARG A 73 8.61 17.32 -9.12
C ARG A 73 9.47 17.91 -8.00
N LEU A 74 10.73 18.25 -8.28
CA LEU A 74 11.59 18.96 -7.31
C LEU A 74 11.07 20.36 -6.98
N LEU A 75 10.41 21.04 -7.92
CA LEU A 75 9.77 22.34 -7.68
C LEU A 75 8.41 22.22 -6.96
N GLN A 76 7.82 21.03 -6.92
CA GLN A 76 6.54 20.73 -6.29
C GLN A 76 6.67 19.42 -5.48
N PRO A 77 7.48 19.40 -4.41
CA PRO A 77 7.82 18.17 -3.71
C PRO A 77 6.63 17.52 -3.00
N ASP A 78 5.57 18.28 -2.74
CA ASP A 78 4.32 17.87 -2.11
C ASP A 78 3.28 17.27 -3.10
N TRP A 79 3.63 17.08 -4.37
CA TRP A 79 2.68 16.70 -5.42
C TRP A 79 1.85 15.45 -5.07
N PHE A 80 2.45 14.48 -4.40
CA PHE A 80 1.80 13.21 -4.00
C PHE A 80 1.02 13.32 -2.68
N GLN A 81 1.12 14.45 -1.98
CA GLN A 81 0.41 14.73 -0.72
C GLN A 81 -0.88 15.54 -0.92
N ARG A 82 -1.13 16.00 -2.15
CA ARG A 82 -2.24 16.90 -2.48
C ARG A 82 -3.59 16.20 -2.46
N PRO A 83 -4.69 16.92 -2.16
CA PRO A 83 -6.04 16.35 -2.08
C PRO A 83 -6.53 15.69 -3.38
N ASN A 84 -6.04 16.10 -4.54
CA ASN A 84 -6.40 15.52 -5.83
C ASN A 84 -5.75 14.15 -6.10
N MET A 85 -4.84 13.68 -5.23
CA MET A 85 -4.31 12.33 -5.33
C MET A 85 -5.38 11.32 -4.95
N PHE A 86 -5.79 10.49 -5.90
CA PHE A 86 -6.77 9.43 -5.75
C PHE A 86 -6.30 8.19 -6.52
N GLY A 87 -6.22 7.07 -5.87
CA GLY A 87 -5.57 5.88 -6.38
C GLY A 87 -6.53 4.77 -6.80
N TYR A 88 -6.04 3.95 -7.71
CA TYR A 88 -6.65 2.70 -8.13
C TYR A 88 -5.58 1.61 -8.18
N ALA A 89 -5.93 0.38 -7.80
CA ALA A 89 -5.02 -0.76 -7.86
C ALA A 89 -5.67 -1.93 -8.58
N CYS A 90 -4.93 -2.57 -9.47
CA CYS A 90 -5.43 -3.71 -10.25
C CYS A 90 -4.30 -4.62 -10.75
N TYR A 91 -4.63 -5.87 -11.04
CA TYR A 91 -3.84 -6.71 -11.93
C TYR A 91 -4.14 -6.32 -13.38
N VAL A 92 -3.11 -6.09 -14.19
CA VAL A 92 -3.27 -5.65 -15.59
C VAL A 92 -3.96 -6.71 -16.44
N ASP A 93 -3.60 -7.98 -16.29
CA ASP A 93 -4.24 -9.10 -17.00
C ASP A 93 -5.73 -9.23 -16.66
N ARG A 94 -6.11 -8.95 -15.41
CA ARG A 94 -7.50 -9.04 -14.97
C ARG A 94 -8.32 -7.79 -15.32
N TYR A 95 -7.69 -6.62 -15.38
CA TYR A 95 -8.37 -5.36 -15.72
C TYR A 95 -8.44 -5.12 -17.23
N ALA A 96 -7.35 -5.39 -17.97
CA ALA A 96 -7.19 -4.94 -19.36
C ALA A 96 -6.50 -5.97 -20.28
N SER A 97 -6.19 -7.15 -19.78
CA SER A 97 -5.48 -8.25 -20.43
C SER A 97 -4.00 -7.95 -20.74
N THR A 98 -3.66 -6.74 -21.20
CA THR A 98 -2.30 -6.34 -21.56
C THR A 98 -2.02 -4.88 -21.19
N LEU A 99 -0.75 -4.46 -21.22
CA LEU A 99 -0.33 -3.07 -21.02
C LEU A 99 -0.95 -2.13 -22.08
N LYS A 100 -1.04 -2.57 -23.34
CA LYS A 100 -1.73 -1.82 -24.40
C LYS A 100 -3.22 -1.68 -24.11
N GLY A 101 -3.87 -2.80 -23.71
CA GLY A 101 -5.27 -2.77 -23.32
C GLY A 101 -5.54 -1.86 -22.13
N MET A 102 -4.57 -1.68 -21.21
CA MET A 102 -4.67 -0.70 -20.12
C MET A 102 -4.77 0.73 -20.69
N GLY A 103 -3.95 1.06 -21.69
CA GLY A 103 -4.01 2.36 -22.38
C GLY A 103 -5.39 2.66 -22.99
N ASP A 104 -6.05 1.64 -23.54
CA ASP A 104 -7.37 1.76 -24.15
C ASP A 104 -8.53 1.97 -23.14
N ARG A 105 -8.28 1.71 -21.85
CA ARG A 105 -9.30 1.70 -20.78
C ARG A 105 -9.14 2.80 -19.74
N LEU A 106 -8.32 3.80 -20.02
CA LEU A 106 -8.03 4.90 -19.10
C LEU A 106 -9.23 5.83 -18.82
N ASP A 107 -10.21 5.89 -19.71
CA ASP A 107 -11.40 6.74 -19.50
C ASP A 107 -12.20 6.30 -18.26
N HIS A 108 -12.31 4.99 -17.98
CA HIS A 108 -12.94 4.51 -16.74
C HIS A 108 -12.23 5.04 -15.49
N LEU A 109 -10.90 5.03 -15.49
CA LEU A 109 -10.10 5.53 -14.38
C LEU A 109 -10.17 7.06 -14.26
N THR A 110 -10.15 7.76 -15.39
CA THR A 110 -10.26 9.22 -15.41
C THR A 110 -11.64 9.69 -14.91
N ASP A 111 -12.72 9.02 -15.31
CA ASP A 111 -14.08 9.32 -14.86
C ASP A 111 -14.24 9.07 -13.35
N LEU A 112 -13.53 8.08 -12.80
CA LEU A 112 -13.48 7.81 -11.36
C LEU A 112 -12.66 8.87 -10.59
N GLY A 113 -11.84 9.66 -11.27
CA GLY A 113 -10.95 10.66 -10.67
C GLY A 113 -9.56 10.14 -10.31
N VAL A 114 -9.13 9.03 -10.89
CA VAL A 114 -7.83 8.40 -10.60
C VAL A 114 -6.67 9.25 -11.10
N THR A 115 -5.69 9.47 -10.22
CA THR A 115 -4.41 10.16 -10.50
C THR A 115 -3.19 9.34 -10.09
N TYR A 116 -3.41 8.11 -9.58
CA TYR A 116 -2.38 7.22 -9.07
C TYR A 116 -2.80 5.78 -9.38
N LEU A 117 -2.12 5.11 -10.30
CA LEU A 117 -2.46 3.76 -10.76
C LEU A 117 -1.39 2.76 -10.29
N HIS A 118 -1.77 1.87 -9.37
CA HIS A 118 -0.94 0.77 -8.94
C HIS A 118 -1.25 -0.48 -9.76
N MET A 119 -0.36 -0.81 -10.64
CA MET A 119 -0.36 -2.05 -11.41
C MET A 119 0.38 -3.13 -10.61
N MET A 120 -0.36 -4.17 -10.19
CA MET A 120 0.17 -5.30 -9.42
C MET A 120 1.28 -6.00 -10.20
N PRO A 121 2.07 -6.94 -9.63
CA PRO A 121 3.36 -7.34 -10.16
C PRO A 121 3.39 -7.53 -11.68
N LEU A 122 4.22 -6.73 -12.34
CA LEU A 122 4.38 -6.73 -13.80
C LEU A 122 5.63 -7.48 -14.27
N LEU A 123 6.62 -7.68 -13.39
CA LEU A 123 7.90 -8.29 -13.73
C LEU A 123 7.73 -9.80 -13.90
N LYS A 124 8.59 -10.41 -14.70
CA LYS A 124 8.48 -11.81 -15.10
C LYS A 124 8.53 -12.75 -13.89
N PRO A 125 7.41 -13.40 -13.51
CA PRO A 125 7.39 -14.37 -12.44
C PRO A 125 7.79 -15.76 -12.92
N ARG A 126 8.00 -16.68 -11.98
CA ARG A 126 8.13 -18.11 -12.31
C ARG A 126 6.85 -18.67 -12.95
N PRO A 127 6.96 -19.73 -13.77
CA PRO A 127 5.79 -20.43 -14.30
C PRO A 127 5.04 -21.21 -13.21
N GLY A 128 3.75 -21.41 -13.40
CA GLY A 128 2.87 -22.08 -12.43
C GLY A 128 2.56 -21.20 -11.22
N ASP A 129 2.45 -21.82 -10.05
CA ASP A 129 2.18 -21.09 -8.79
C ASP A 129 3.30 -20.07 -8.52
N ASN A 130 2.93 -18.79 -8.45
CA ASN A 130 3.88 -17.69 -8.35
C ASN A 130 3.45 -16.58 -7.37
N ASP A 131 2.51 -16.90 -6.49
CA ASP A 131 1.99 -15.98 -5.47
C ASP A 131 1.47 -14.66 -6.08
N GLY A 132 0.69 -14.75 -7.17
CA GLY A 132 0.14 -13.56 -7.83
C GLY A 132 1.21 -12.66 -8.48
N GLY A 133 2.34 -13.23 -8.89
CA GLY A 133 3.44 -12.52 -9.54
C GLY A 133 4.59 -12.13 -8.61
N TYR A 134 4.48 -12.40 -7.29
CA TYR A 134 5.51 -12.04 -6.33
C TYR A 134 6.73 -12.98 -6.30
N ALA A 135 6.69 -14.14 -6.97
CA ALA A 135 7.86 -14.98 -7.18
C ALA A 135 8.57 -14.58 -8.49
N VAL A 136 9.34 -13.48 -8.45
CA VAL A 136 10.00 -12.90 -9.62
C VAL A 136 11.20 -13.75 -10.04
N MET A 137 11.27 -14.13 -11.32
CA MET A 137 12.42 -14.82 -11.91
C MET A 137 13.28 -13.93 -12.82
N ASP A 138 12.79 -12.75 -13.20
CA ASP A 138 13.56 -11.78 -13.97
C ASP A 138 13.03 -10.35 -13.69
N PHE A 139 13.89 -9.51 -13.10
CA PHE A 139 13.57 -8.11 -12.82
C PHE A 139 13.79 -7.16 -14.01
N SER A 140 14.43 -7.63 -15.06
CA SER A 140 14.76 -6.83 -16.24
C SER A 140 13.65 -6.79 -17.29
N SER A 141 12.67 -7.69 -17.20
CA SER A 141 11.60 -7.81 -18.18
C SER A 141 10.21 -7.88 -17.57
N VAL A 142 9.25 -7.31 -18.28
CA VAL A 142 7.82 -7.48 -18.03
C VAL A 142 7.41 -8.92 -18.37
N ARG A 143 6.42 -9.49 -17.68
CA ARG A 143 5.84 -10.79 -18.03
C ARG A 143 5.28 -10.73 -19.47
N GLU A 144 5.61 -11.78 -20.23
CA GLU A 144 5.41 -11.82 -21.69
C GLU A 144 3.94 -11.72 -22.14
N ASP A 145 3.01 -12.20 -21.30
CA ASP A 145 1.57 -12.13 -21.55
C ASP A 145 1.00 -10.70 -21.42
N LEU A 146 1.69 -9.81 -20.70
CA LEU A 146 1.28 -8.40 -20.56
C LEU A 146 1.83 -7.50 -21.67
N GLY A 147 3.00 -7.85 -22.24
CA GLY A 147 3.69 -7.05 -23.25
C GLY A 147 5.19 -6.95 -23.03
N THR A 148 5.79 -5.86 -23.41
CA THR A 148 7.23 -5.60 -23.35
C THR A 148 7.58 -4.42 -22.46
N ASN A 149 8.88 -4.20 -22.21
CA ASN A 149 9.36 -3.02 -21.49
C ASN A 149 9.02 -1.72 -22.24
N GLU A 150 9.03 -1.76 -23.58
CA GLU A 150 8.63 -0.64 -24.43
C GLU A 150 7.14 -0.33 -24.25
N ASP A 151 6.28 -1.35 -24.19
CA ASP A 151 4.84 -1.18 -23.91
C ASP A 151 4.61 -0.56 -22.51
N LEU A 152 5.42 -0.94 -21.52
CA LEU A 152 5.36 -0.35 -20.17
C LEU A 152 5.79 1.13 -20.18
N ALA A 153 6.87 1.47 -20.88
CA ALA A 153 7.35 2.84 -21.00
C ALA A 153 6.35 3.74 -21.77
N GLU A 154 5.71 3.21 -22.82
CA GLU A 154 4.65 3.89 -23.56
C GLU A 154 3.42 4.12 -22.68
N LEU A 155 3.00 3.10 -21.92
CA LEU A 155 1.90 3.23 -20.96
C LEU A 155 2.23 4.26 -19.89
N ALA A 156 3.43 4.25 -19.30
CA ALA A 156 3.84 5.23 -18.29
C ALA A 156 3.79 6.67 -18.85
N THR A 157 4.19 6.86 -20.10
CA THR A 157 4.09 8.16 -20.80
C THR A 157 2.63 8.56 -21.01
N THR A 158 1.78 7.62 -21.43
CA THR A 158 0.36 7.85 -21.65
C THR A 158 -0.36 8.20 -20.35
N LEU A 159 -0.12 7.45 -19.26
CA LEU A 159 -0.64 7.73 -17.93
C LEU A 159 -0.27 9.14 -17.47
N ARG A 160 1.00 9.50 -17.59
CA ARG A 160 1.52 10.83 -17.22
C ARG A 160 0.86 11.95 -18.00
N SER A 161 0.57 11.74 -19.30
CA SER A 161 -0.15 12.71 -20.15
C SER A 161 -1.59 12.93 -19.68
N ARG A 162 -2.18 11.95 -18.99
CA ARG A 162 -3.52 12.01 -18.36
C ARG A 162 -3.47 12.48 -16.90
N GLY A 163 -2.29 12.82 -16.37
CA GLY A 163 -2.11 13.21 -14.97
C GLY A 163 -2.16 12.06 -13.98
N ILE A 164 -1.95 10.83 -14.45
CA ILE A 164 -1.93 9.61 -13.64
C ILE A 164 -0.49 9.16 -13.42
N SER A 165 -0.07 9.02 -12.17
CA SER A 165 1.25 8.49 -11.81
C SER A 165 1.24 6.95 -11.78
N SER A 166 2.25 6.34 -12.39
CA SER A 166 2.41 4.88 -12.45
C SER A 166 3.09 4.34 -11.21
N VAL A 167 2.57 3.22 -10.68
CA VAL A 167 3.12 2.51 -9.53
C VAL A 167 3.30 1.05 -9.89
N VAL A 168 4.45 0.46 -9.56
CA VAL A 168 4.73 -0.97 -9.73
C VAL A 168 5.37 -1.57 -8.49
N ASP A 169 5.22 -2.89 -8.34
CA ASP A 169 5.85 -3.65 -7.27
C ASP A 169 7.31 -3.94 -7.57
N LEU A 170 8.14 -3.85 -6.53
CA LEU A 170 9.52 -4.31 -6.50
C LEU A 170 9.71 -5.24 -5.29
N VAL A 171 9.78 -6.54 -5.56
CA VAL A 171 9.99 -7.56 -4.53
C VAL A 171 11.44 -7.53 -4.08
N LEU A 172 11.69 -7.19 -2.81
CA LEU A 172 13.03 -7.02 -2.26
C LEU A 172 13.50 -8.21 -1.42
N ASN A 173 12.59 -8.91 -0.76
CA ASN A 173 12.98 -9.94 0.20
C ASN A 173 13.49 -11.22 -0.45
N HIS A 174 12.95 -11.60 -1.60
CA HIS A 174 13.19 -12.91 -2.22
C HIS A 174 13.13 -12.86 -3.74
N VAL A 175 13.60 -13.94 -4.35
CA VAL A 175 13.44 -14.24 -5.78
C VAL A 175 12.86 -15.63 -5.96
N ALA A 176 12.32 -15.92 -7.15
CA ALA A 176 11.92 -17.27 -7.49
C ALA A 176 13.14 -18.22 -7.54
N ARG A 177 12.97 -19.48 -7.18
CA ARG A 177 14.03 -20.51 -7.33
C ARG A 177 14.48 -20.72 -8.78
N GLU A 178 13.70 -20.24 -9.75
CA GLU A 178 14.00 -20.23 -11.19
C GLU A 178 14.76 -18.96 -11.63
N HIS A 179 15.00 -17.99 -10.74
CA HIS A 179 15.83 -16.82 -11.04
C HIS A 179 17.26 -17.26 -11.34
N ASP A 180 17.93 -16.61 -12.30
CA ASP A 180 19.29 -16.97 -12.73
C ASP A 180 20.28 -17.04 -11.56
N TRP A 181 20.13 -16.16 -10.56
CA TRP A 181 20.97 -16.19 -9.34
C TRP A 181 20.75 -17.49 -8.54
N ALA A 182 19.51 -17.91 -8.36
CA ALA A 182 19.18 -19.11 -7.61
C ALA A 182 19.61 -20.37 -8.39
N VAL A 183 19.44 -20.37 -9.70
CA VAL A 183 19.92 -21.47 -10.59
C VAL A 183 21.43 -21.60 -10.53
N ALA A 184 22.19 -20.49 -10.61
CA ALA A 184 23.63 -20.49 -10.50
C ALA A 184 24.12 -20.90 -9.10
N ALA A 185 23.46 -20.41 -8.04
CA ALA A 185 23.75 -20.80 -6.65
C ALA A 185 23.59 -22.32 -6.46
N ARG A 186 22.51 -22.87 -6.98
CA ARG A 186 22.22 -24.32 -6.95
C ARG A 186 23.23 -25.14 -7.76
N ALA A 187 23.75 -24.58 -8.86
CA ALA A 187 24.83 -25.19 -9.64
C ALA A 187 26.22 -25.10 -8.95
N GLY A 188 26.32 -24.45 -7.77
CA GLY A 188 27.55 -24.38 -6.98
C GLY A 188 28.41 -23.15 -7.27
N ASP A 189 27.90 -22.13 -7.99
CA ASP A 189 28.60 -20.87 -8.19
C ASP A 189 28.72 -20.13 -6.85
N ALA A 190 29.95 -19.93 -6.37
CA ALA A 190 30.23 -19.36 -5.06
C ALA A 190 29.72 -17.90 -4.94
N LYS A 191 29.79 -17.08 -6.00
CA LYS A 191 29.28 -15.71 -6.02
C LYS A 191 27.79 -15.68 -5.70
N TYR A 192 27.00 -16.52 -6.41
CA TYR A 192 25.56 -16.50 -6.29
C TYR A 192 25.06 -17.27 -5.07
N ARG A 193 25.82 -18.24 -4.55
CA ARG A 193 25.50 -18.86 -3.25
C ARG A 193 25.47 -17.84 -2.12
N ASP A 194 26.37 -16.86 -2.14
CA ASP A 194 26.41 -15.78 -1.13
C ASP A 194 25.26 -14.76 -1.27
N TYR A 195 24.47 -14.81 -2.34
CA TYR A 195 23.24 -14.00 -2.50
C TYR A 195 22.08 -14.54 -1.66
N PHE A 196 22.18 -15.78 -1.18
CA PHE A 196 21.14 -16.48 -0.44
C PHE A 196 21.63 -16.92 0.94
N LEU A 197 20.69 -17.29 1.81
CA LEU A 197 20.95 -17.84 3.13
C LEU A 197 20.75 -19.36 3.05
N ILE A 198 21.84 -20.08 2.82
CA ILE A 198 21.88 -21.54 2.62
C ILE A 198 22.71 -22.18 3.74
N TYR A 199 22.17 -23.19 4.40
CA TYR A 199 22.78 -23.87 5.53
C TYR A 199 22.93 -25.37 5.23
N PRO A 200 24.12 -25.97 5.49
CA PRO A 200 24.34 -27.38 5.22
C PRO A 200 23.57 -28.30 6.18
N GLU A 201 23.21 -27.80 7.36
CA GLU A 201 22.56 -28.57 8.42
C GLU A 201 21.40 -27.77 9.05
N ARG A 202 20.49 -28.47 9.74
CA ARG A 202 19.28 -27.88 10.35
C ARG A 202 19.55 -27.07 11.63
N ASP A 203 20.71 -27.22 12.28
CA ASP A 203 21.02 -26.61 13.58
C ASP A 203 20.83 -25.08 13.60
N THR A 204 21.28 -24.37 12.57
CA THR A 204 21.11 -22.92 12.48
C THR A 204 19.69 -22.51 12.09
N PRO A 205 19.04 -23.12 11.08
CA PRO A 205 17.61 -22.96 10.82
C PRO A 205 16.73 -23.13 12.06
N ASP A 206 16.89 -24.22 12.83
CA ASP A 206 16.11 -24.49 14.04
C ASP A 206 16.27 -23.41 15.12
N ARG A 207 17.44 -22.78 15.17
CA ARG A 207 17.67 -21.66 16.11
C ARG A 207 16.93 -20.39 15.67
N PHE A 208 16.83 -20.13 14.37
CA PHE A 208 16.06 -19.03 13.84
C PHE A 208 14.55 -19.24 14.03
N GLU A 209 14.04 -20.41 13.69
CA GLU A 209 12.60 -20.72 13.75
C GLU A 209 12.00 -20.60 15.17
N ARG A 210 12.82 -20.64 16.23
CA ARG A 210 12.34 -20.39 17.60
C ARG A 210 11.77 -18.99 17.80
N THR A 211 12.10 -18.04 16.96
CA THR A 211 11.72 -16.63 17.09
C THR A 211 11.04 -16.04 15.85
N LEU A 212 11.04 -16.79 14.74
CA LEU A 212 10.39 -16.34 13.49
C LEU A 212 8.86 -16.46 13.59
N PRO A 213 8.12 -15.51 13.06
CA PRO A 213 6.68 -15.63 12.89
C PRO A 213 6.33 -16.57 11.72
N GLU A 214 5.25 -17.32 11.88
CA GLU A 214 4.65 -18.09 10.79
C GLU A 214 3.84 -17.17 9.87
N VAL A 215 4.24 -17.05 8.61
CA VAL A 215 3.57 -16.20 7.63
C VAL A 215 2.40 -16.93 6.97
N PHE A 216 2.63 -18.15 6.50
CA PHE A 216 1.62 -19.00 5.86
C PHE A 216 1.51 -20.36 6.56
N PRO A 217 0.86 -20.42 7.74
CA PRO A 217 0.85 -21.62 8.58
C PRO A 217 0.14 -22.82 7.94
N ASP A 218 -0.80 -22.60 7.00
CA ASP A 218 -1.59 -23.68 6.42
C ASP A 218 -0.89 -24.34 5.22
N PHE A 219 -0.23 -23.59 4.33
CA PHE A 219 0.31 -24.15 3.08
C PHE A 219 1.82 -23.99 2.88
N ALA A 220 2.47 -23.17 3.68
CA ALA A 220 3.93 -23.02 3.67
C ALA A 220 4.48 -22.88 5.10
N PRO A 221 4.29 -23.90 5.97
CA PRO A 221 4.77 -23.83 7.35
C PRO A 221 6.30 -23.88 7.40
N GLY A 222 6.86 -23.16 8.36
CA GLY A 222 8.31 -23.00 8.54
C GLY A 222 8.90 -21.91 7.66
N SER A 223 10.19 -21.67 7.83
CA SER A 223 10.92 -20.62 7.09
C SER A 223 12.14 -21.17 6.36
N PHE A 224 12.28 -22.48 6.24
CA PHE A 224 13.40 -23.13 5.54
C PHE A 224 12.93 -24.35 4.77
N THR A 225 13.39 -24.44 3.53
CA THR A 225 13.11 -25.56 2.62
C THR A 225 14.38 -26.36 2.35
N GLU A 226 14.30 -27.69 2.41
CA GLU A 226 15.39 -28.57 2.01
C GLU A 226 15.50 -28.63 0.48
N VAL A 227 16.70 -28.32 -0.03
CA VAL A 227 17.02 -28.34 -1.45
C VAL A 227 18.38 -29.01 -1.63
N ASP A 228 18.42 -30.14 -2.34
CA ASP A 228 19.64 -30.89 -2.64
C ASP A 228 20.50 -31.25 -1.39
N GLY A 229 19.85 -31.45 -0.24
CA GLY A 229 20.49 -31.79 1.04
C GLY A 229 20.98 -30.61 1.87
N GLU A 230 20.65 -29.40 1.48
CA GLU A 230 20.93 -28.17 2.21
C GLU A 230 19.62 -27.42 2.53
N TRP A 231 19.64 -26.51 3.51
CA TRP A 231 18.48 -25.75 3.95
C TRP A 231 18.56 -24.31 3.45
N VAL A 232 17.62 -23.95 2.59
CA VAL A 232 17.50 -22.60 2.03
C VAL A 232 16.44 -21.82 2.81
N TRP A 233 16.71 -20.56 3.11
CA TRP A 233 15.72 -19.67 3.73
C TRP A 233 14.60 -19.33 2.75
N THR A 234 13.34 -19.59 3.16
CA THR A 234 12.12 -19.39 2.37
C THR A 234 11.02 -18.86 3.29
N THR A 235 11.03 -17.54 3.56
CA THR A 235 10.08 -16.89 4.49
C THR A 235 8.62 -17.10 4.08
N PHE A 236 8.33 -17.16 2.78
CA PHE A 236 6.97 -17.26 2.24
C PHE A 236 6.70 -18.65 1.68
N ASN A 237 6.98 -18.89 0.41
CA ASN A 237 6.78 -20.20 -0.21
C ASN A 237 8.12 -20.90 -0.50
N GLU A 238 8.11 -22.21 -0.61
CA GLU A 238 9.31 -23.04 -0.88
C GLU A 238 10.08 -22.64 -2.14
N TRP A 239 9.42 -21.98 -3.08
CA TRP A 239 10.02 -21.49 -4.32
C TRP A 239 10.44 -20.00 -4.26
N GLN A 240 10.25 -19.30 -3.12
CA GLN A 240 10.67 -17.91 -2.88
C GLN A 240 11.90 -17.92 -1.97
N TRP A 241 13.08 -17.82 -2.57
CA TRP A 241 14.36 -17.87 -1.86
C TRP A 241 14.75 -16.49 -1.32
N ASP A 242 14.89 -16.36 -0.03
CA ASP A 242 15.23 -15.10 0.64
C ASP A 242 16.66 -14.68 0.31
N LEU A 243 16.81 -13.38 0.04
CA LEU A 243 18.06 -12.75 -0.32
C LEU A 243 18.90 -12.36 0.91
N ASN A 244 20.22 -12.49 0.78
CA ASN A 244 21.19 -12.12 1.79
C ASN A 244 21.61 -10.64 1.63
N TRP A 245 20.85 -9.72 2.22
CA TRP A 245 21.15 -8.28 2.18
C TRP A 245 22.43 -7.87 2.95
N ALA A 246 23.03 -8.76 3.74
CA ALA A 246 24.35 -8.56 4.31
C ALA A 246 25.46 -8.64 3.26
N ASN A 247 25.19 -9.20 2.09
CA ASN A 247 26.08 -9.18 0.93
C ASN A 247 25.88 -7.89 0.12
N PRO A 248 26.88 -6.98 0.02
CA PRO A 248 26.75 -5.74 -0.73
C PRO A 248 26.44 -5.93 -2.22
N ALA A 249 26.79 -7.06 -2.82
CA ALA A 249 26.48 -7.34 -4.21
C ALA A 249 24.95 -7.37 -4.47
N VAL A 250 24.15 -7.86 -3.51
CA VAL A 250 22.68 -7.83 -3.59
C VAL A 250 22.17 -6.39 -3.64
N LEU A 251 22.71 -5.49 -2.81
CA LEU A 251 22.34 -4.06 -2.86
C LEU A 251 22.67 -3.43 -4.22
N LEU A 252 23.82 -3.76 -4.81
CA LEU A 252 24.22 -3.22 -6.12
C LEU A 252 23.30 -3.69 -7.24
N GLU A 253 22.93 -4.98 -7.27
CA GLU A 253 21.95 -5.51 -8.24
C GLU A 253 20.60 -4.78 -8.12
N PHE A 254 20.08 -4.63 -6.90
CA PHE A 254 18.81 -3.91 -6.70
C PHE A 254 18.89 -2.41 -7.01
N ALA A 255 20.05 -1.78 -6.86
CA ALA A 255 20.26 -0.40 -7.30
C ALA A 255 20.13 -0.28 -8.83
N GLU A 256 20.69 -1.23 -9.61
CA GLU A 256 20.51 -1.30 -11.07
C GLU A 256 19.04 -1.48 -11.44
N ILE A 257 18.33 -2.39 -10.75
CA ILE A 257 16.90 -2.65 -10.99
C ILE A 257 16.07 -1.39 -10.72
N VAL A 258 16.29 -0.71 -9.59
CA VAL A 258 15.58 0.54 -9.23
C VAL A 258 15.80 1.62 -10.30
N VAL A 259 17.05 1.79 -10.75
CA VAL A 259 17.41 2.77 -11.79
C VAL A 259 16.78 2.40 -13.13
N HIS A 260 16.77 1.11 -13.49
CA HIS A 260 16.12 0.61 -14.70
C HIS A 260 14.62 0.94 -14.72
N LEU A 261 13.89 0.56 -13.68
CA LEU A 261 12.45 0.82 -13.57
C LEU A 261 12.12 2.32 -13.58
N ALA A 262 12.91 3.14 -12.88
CA ALA A 262 12.75 4.58 -12.90
C ALA A 262 12.97 5.18 -14.31
N ASN A 263 13.86 4.58 -15.12
CA ASN A 263 14.13 5.00 -16.51
C ASN A 263 13.09 4.48 -17.51
N LEU A 264 12.32 3.44 -17.19
CA LEU A 264 11.09 3.09 -17.90
C LEU A 264 9.95 4.09 -17.65
N GLY A 265 10.14 5.05 -16.74
CA GLY A 265 9.17 6.10 -16.45
C GLY A 265 8.23 5.79 -15.29
N ILE A 266 8.56 4.78 -14.48
CA ILE A 266 7.80 4.46 -13.26
C ILE A 266 8.02 5.56 -12.21
N GLU A 267 6.93 6.06 -11.64
CA GLU A 267 6.96 7.19 -10.71
C GLU A 267 6.93 6.77 -9.23
N VAL A 268 6.43 5.56 -8.92
CA VAL A 268 6.42 5.03 -7.56
C VAL A 268 6.77 3.54 -7.59
N LEU A 269 7.74 3.14 -6.76
CA LEU A 269 8.09 1.75 -6.52
C LEU A 269 7.50 1.29 -5.18
N ARG A 270 6.65 0.27 -5.19
CA ARG A 270 6.19 -0.40 -3.98
C ARG A 270 7.22 -1.45 -3.58
N LEU A 271 7.85 -1.22 -2.45
CA LEU A 271 8.87 -2.10 -1.89
C LEU A 271 8.18 -3.22 -1.11
N ASP A 272 8.03 -4.36 -1.77
CA ASP A 272 7.32 -5.52 -1.24
C ASP A 272 8.13 -6.23 -0.16
N ALA A 273 7.44 -6.69 0.88
CA ALA A 273 7.97 -7.47 2.00
C ALA A 273 9.22 -6.85 2.67
N ILE A 274 9.31 -5.50 2.66
CA ILE A 274 10.50 -4.77 3.11
C ILE A 274 10.87 -5.05 4.57
N ALA A 275 9.90 -5.42 5.41
CA ALA A 275 10.13 -5.69 6.82
C ALA A 275 11.07 -6.89 7.06
N PHE A 276 11.21 -7.79 6.11
CA PHE A 276 11.93 -9.07 6.26
C PHE A 276 13.37 -9.06 5.73
N LEU A 277 13.88 -7.96 5.17
CA LEU A 277 15.16 -7.94 4.44
C LEU A 277 16.36 -8.41 5.27
N TRP A 278 16.41 -8.10 6.56
CA TRP A 278 17.59 -8.36 7.38
C TRP A 278 17.39 -9.47 8.39
N LYS A 279 18.26 -10.47 8.34
CA LYS A 279 18.17 -11.67 9.19
C LYS A 279 19.17 -11.57 10.35
N ARG A 280 18.66 -11.64 11.57
CA ARG A 280 19.48 -11.61 12.81
C ARG A 280 19.05 -12.70 13.77
N LEU A 281 19.95 -13.61 14.10
CA LEU A 281 19.65 -14.70 15.01
C LEU A 281 19.20 -14.18 16.39
N GLY A 282 18.15 -14.78 16.95
CA GLY A 282 17.57 -14.41 18.23
C GLY A 282 16.59 -13.24 18.16
N THR A 283 16.25 -12.79 16.97
CA THR A 283 15.16 -11.84 16.72
C THR A 283 14.08 -12.50 15.86
N ASN A 284 12.95 -11.81 15.66
CA ASN A 284 11.92 -12.25 14.72
C ASN A 284 12.27 -11.96 13.25
N CYS A 285 13.45 -11.43 12.96
CA CYS A 285 13.92 -11.03 11.64
C CYS A 285 12.97 -10.07 10.89
N GLN A 286 12.19 -9.28 11.61
CA GLN A 286 11.37 -8.20 11.10
C GLN A 286 11.84 -6.85 11.67
N ASN A 287 11.68 -5.78 10.90
CA ASN A 287 11.94 -4.39 11.34
C ASN A 287 13.35 -4.17 11.90
N GLN A 288 14.33 -4.94 11.44
CA GLN A 288 15.71 -4.73 11.89
C GLN A 288 16.22 -3.36 11.42
N PRO A 289 17.05 -2.67 12.21
CA PRO A 289 17.55 -1.31 11.87
C PRO A 289 18.20 -1.21 10.49
N GLU A 290 18.83 -2.28 10.03
CA GLU A 290 19.48 -2.35 8.73
C GLU A 290 18.51 -2.24 7.55
N VAL A 291 17.25 -2.63 7.73
CA VAL A 291 16.20 -2.47 6.70
C VAL A 291 16.08 -1.01 6.26
N HIS A 292 16.12 -0.10 7.23
CA HIS A 292 16.02 1.34 6.96
C HIS A 292 17.29 1.89 6.29
N ALA A 293 18.47 1.35 6.63
CA ALA A 293 19.72 1.71 5.97
C ALA A 293 19.77 1.19 4.52
N VAL A 294 19.31 -0.03 4.24
CA VAL A 294 19.15 -0.56 2.87
C VAL A 294 18.22 0.34 2.06
N THR A 295 17.06 0.67 2.62
CA THR A 295 16.09 1.56 1.94
C THR A 295 16.69 2.94 1.68
N GLN A 296 17.43 3.50 2.65
CA GLN A 296 18.11 4.78 2.49
C GLN A 296 19.18 4.74 1.38
N ALA A 297 19.95 3.66 1.28
CA ALA A 297 20.96 3.50 0.23
C ALA A 297 20.31 3.44 -1.17
N LEU A 298 19.26 2.62 -1.34
CA LEU A 298 18.50 2.53 -2.59
C LEU A 298 17.84 3.88 -2.93
N ARG A 299 17.24 4.54 -1.93
CA ARG A 299 16.58 5.84 -2.11
C ARG A 299 17.55 6.94 -2.51
N ALA A 300 18.70 7.01 -1.87
CA ALA A 300 19.75 7.99 -2.21
C ALA A 300 20.28 7.76 -3.63
N THR A 301 20.55 6.51 -4.01
CA THR A 301 20.97 6.14 -5.37
C THR A 301 19.91 6.53 -6.40
N CYS A 302 18.64 6.22 -6.13
CA CYS A 302 17.53 6.62 -6.99
C CYS A 302 17.45 8.14 -7.15
N ARG A 303 17.62 8.91 -6.07
CA ARG A 303 17.59 10.40 -6.10
C ARG A 303 18.70 11.02 -6.93
N LEU A 304 19.87 10.39 -7.02
CA LEU A 304 20.93 10.84 -7.91
C LEU A 304 20.50 10.78 -9.39
N THR A 305 19.76 9.73 -9.76
CA THR A 305 19.30 9.48 -11.14
C THR A 305 17.95 10.12 -11.41
N ALA A 306 16.94 9.78 -10.61
CA ALA A 306 15.52 9.99 -10.83
C ALA A 306 14.80 10.48 -9.55
N PRO A 307 15.05 11.72 -9.10
CA PRO A 307 14.50 12.23 -7.84
C PRO A 307 12.97 12.35 -7.81
N ALA A 308 12.31 12.31 -8.97
CA ALA A 308 10.85 12.28 -9.07
C ALA A 308 10.25 10.92 -8.66
N THR A 309 11.02 9.83 -8.67
CA THR A 309 10.55 8.50 -8.31
C THR A 309 10.46 8.37 -6.79
N LEU A 310 9.30 7.93 -6.29
CA LEU A 310 9.00 7.74 -4.88
C LEU A 310 9.10 6.27 -4.48
N PHE A 311 9.33 6.04 -3.18
CA PHE A 311 9.29 4.71 -2.57
C PHE A 311 8.05 4.58 -1.69
N LYS A 312 7.32 3.49 -1.86
CA LYS A 312 6.18 3.09 -1.04
C LYS A 312 6.51 1.82 -0.28
N ALA A 313 6.66 1.92 1.05
CA ALA A 313 6.93 0.77 1.90
C ALA A 313 5.69 -0.11 2.06
N GLU A 314 5.86 -1.41 1.81
CA GLU A 314 4.93 -2.43 2.24
C GLU A 314 5.52 -3.13 3.46
N ALA A 315 5.02 -2.76 4.63
CA ALA A 315 5.38 -3.34 5.91
C ALA A 315 4.10 -3.55 6.73
N ILE A 316 3.68 -4.80 6.84
CA ILE A 316 2.53 -5.19 7.66
C ILE A 316 3.04 -5.43 9.10
N VAL A 317 3.16 -4.33 9.84
CA VAL A 317 3.73 -4.29 11.17
C VAL A 317 2.84 -3.47 12.10
N GLY A 318 3.10 -3.54 13.40
CA GLY A 318 2.40 -2.70 14.37
C GLY A 318 2.52 -1.20 14.06
N PRO A 319 1.54 -0.38 14.45
CA PRO A 319 1.51 1.05 14.06
C PRO A 319 2.76 1.84 14.48
N ARG A 320 3.36 1.50 15.61
CA ARG A 320 4.60 2.15 16.10
C ARG A 320 5.83 1.76 15.30
N ASP A 321 5.87 0.51 14.82
CA ASP A 321 6.97 -0.02 14.02
C ASP A 321 6.89 0.44 12.56
N LEU A 322 5.77 1.03 12.15
CA LEU A 322 5.57 1.56 10.81
C LEU A 322 6.25 2.92 10.57
N MET A 323 6.36 3.76 11.62
CA MET A 323 6.93 5.11 11.48
C MET A 323 8.38 5.11 10.97
N PRO A 324 9.27 4.20 11.40
CA PRO A 324 10.63 4.13 10.87
C PRO A 324 10.69 3.95 9.34
N TYR A 325 9.68 3.33 8.71
CA TYR A 325 9.61 3.18 7.24
C TYR A 325 9.31 4.48 6.51
N LEU A 326 8.65 5.45 7.15
CA LEU A 326 8.48 6.82 6.66
C LEU A 326 9.65 7.74 7.07
N GLY A 327 10.53 7.25 7.95
CA GLY A 327 11.76 7.91 8.36
C GLY A 327 11.67 8.62 9.70
N GLU A 328 12.37 8.05 10.69
CA GLU A 328 12.56 8.64 12.00
C GLU A 328 14.05 8.84 12.31
N GLY A 329 14.35 9.75 13.22
CA GLY A 329 15.72 10.00 13.67
C GLY A 329 16.69 10.28 12.51
N ARG A 330 17.74 9.47 12.40
CA ARG A 330 18.75 9.60 11.32
C ARG A 330 18.20 9.33 9.92
N HIS A 331 17.08 8.63 9.80
CA HIS A 331 16.45 8.25 8.53
C HIS A 331 15.35 9.23 8.09
N ALA A 332 15.10 10.32 8.84
CA ALA A 332 14.05 11.31 8.53
C ALA A 332 14.22 11.88 7.11
N GLY A 333 13.17 11.68 6.27
CA GLY A 333 13.14 12.12 4.87
C GLY A 333 14.08 11.37 3.92
N ARG A 334 14.65 10.23 4.33
CA ARG A 334 15.71 9.51 3.60
C ARG A 334 15.33 8.09 3.15
N VAL A 335 14.18 7.59 3.60
CA VAL A 335 13.68 6.23 3.30
C VAL A 335 12.45 6.29 2.40
N SER A 336 11.33 5.66 2.77
CA SER A 336 10.14 5.70 1.92
C SER A 336 9.36 7.00 2.10
N ASP A 337 8.67 7.41 1.04
CA ASP A 337 7.83 8.61 1.00
C ASP A 337 6.37 8.27 1.37
N ILE A 338 5.99 7.01 1.16
CA ILE A 338 4.62 6.51 1.29
C ILE A 338 4.64 5.20 2.09
N ALA A 339 3.64 4.98 2.95
CA ALA A 339 3.40 3.70 3.61
C ALA A 339 1.90 3.37 3.67
N TYR A 340 1.55 2.11 3.86
CA TYR A 340 0.15 1.69 4.00
C TYR A 340 -0.40 1.99 5.39
N HIS A 341 -1.60 2.56 5.46
CA HIS A 341 -2.29 2.78 6.72
C HIS A 341 -3.15 1.57 7.12
N ASN A 342 -2.50 0.45 7.41
CA ASN A 342 -3.17 -0.81 7.74
C ASN A 342 -4.11 -0.68 8.95
N SER A 343 -3.68 0.03 10.01
CA SER A 343 -4.51 0.23 11.21
C SER A 343 -5.84 0.90 10.89
N LEU A 344 -5.88 1.92 9.99
CA LEU A 344 -7.12 2.55 9.58
C LEU A 344 -8.04 1.54 8.89
N MET A 345 -7.51 0.76 7.95
CA MET A 345 -8.25 -0.25 7.22
C MET A 345 -8.92 -1.26 8.18
N VAL A 346 -8.15 -1.84 9.09
CA VAL A 346 -8.66 -2.81 10.07
C VAL A 346 -9.73 -2.19 10.98
N HIS A 347 -9.53 -0.96 11.44
CA HIS A 347 -10.49 -0.28 12.31
C HIS A 347 -11.77 0.15 11.58
N VAL A 348 -11.72 0.43 10.26
CA VAL A 348 -12.95 0.65 9.47
C VAL A 348 -13.82 -0.60 9.49
N TRP A 349 -13.25 -1.77 9.24
CA TRP A 349 -13.99 -3.04 9.32
C TRP A 349 -14.44 -3.37 10.74
N SER A 350 -13.60 -3.12 11.74
CA SER A 350 -13.96 -3.32 13.16
C SER A 350 -15.17 -2.49 13.58
N MET A 351 -15.19 -1.20 13.24
CA MET A 351 -16.31 -0.30 13.54
C MET A 351 -17.61 -0.73 12.87
N LEU A 352 -17.54 -1.13 11.60
CA LEU A 352 -18.71 -1.56 10.85
C LEU A 352 -19.31 -2.84 11.44
N ALA A 353 -18.47 -3.82 11.81
CA ALA A 353 -18.95 -5.09 12.40
C ALA A 353 -19.52 -4.91 13.81
N SER A 354 -18.86 -4.11 14.64
CA SER A 354 -19.25 -3.93 16.06
C SER A 354 -20.34 -2.86 16.26
N GLY A 355 -20.50 -1.93 15.31
CA GLY A 355 -21.35 -0.75 15.49
C GLY A 355 -20.80 0.23 16.55
N SER A 356 -19.53 0.11 16.93
CA SER A 356 -18.86 0.91 17.94
C SER A 356 -17.57 1.51 17.40
N THR A 357 -17.30 2.77 17.74
CA THR A 357 -16.07 3.47 17.37
C THR A 357 -15.06 3.56 18.52
N ASP A 358 -15.40 3.06 19.70
CA ASP A 358 -14.62 3.26 20.92
C ASP A 358 -13.18 2.73 20.80
N LEU A 359 -13.01 1.47 20.36
CA LEU A 359 -11.68 0.88 20.13
C LEU A 359 -10.91 1.64 19.02
N ALA A 360 -11.59 1.95 17.92
CA ALA A 360 -10.98 2.65 16.79
C ALA A 360 -10.53 4.08 17.19
N ARG A 361 -11.39 4.83 17.91
CA ARG A 361 -11.02 6.16 18.41
C ARG A 361 -9.80 6.11 19.31
N HIS A 362 -9.74 5.13 20.22
CA HIS A 362 -8.59 4.94 21.11
C HIS A 362 -7.30 4.65 20.33
N ALA A 363 -7.33 3.62 19.49
CA ALA A 363 -6.16 3.16 18.73
C ALA A 363 -5.66 4.24 17.75
N LEU A 364 -6.56 4.82 16.95
CA LEU A 364 -6.20 5.79 15.92
C LEU A 364 -5.77 7.16 16.50
N ALA A 365 -6.31 7.57 17.64
CA ALA A 365 -5.84 8.77 18.34
C ALA A 365 -4.44 8.60 18.94
N GLY A 366 -4.06 7.36 19.25
CA GLY A 366 -2.74 7.01 19.79
C GLY A 366 -1.63 6.93 18.74
N LEU A 367 -1.95 7.02 17.45
CA LEU A 367 -0.95 6.94 16.39
C LEU A 367 -0.04 8.17 16.36
N PRO A 368 1.26 8.00 16.15
CA PRO A 368 2.15 9.12 15.93
C PRO A 368 1.81 9.85 14.62
N PRO A 369 2.06 11.16 14.52
CA PRO A 369 1.89 11.90 13.27
C PRO A 369 2.88 11.41 12.21
N THR A 370 2.47 11.44 10.93
CA THR A 370 3.39 11.20 9.81
C THR A 370 4.55 12.19 9.82
N PRO A 371 5.78 11.73 9.55
CA PRO A 371 6.91 12.64 9.37
C PRO A 371 6.65 13.64 8.23
N PRO A 372 7.23 14.86 8.30
CA PRO A 372 7.17 15.81 7.20
C PRO A 372 7.64 15.20 5.88
N GLY A 373 6.90 15.39 4.80
CA GLY A 373 7.21 14.82 3.49
C GLY A 373 6.77 13.36 3.31
N GLY A 374 6.29 12.69 4.36
CA GLY A 374 5.68 11.37 4.29
C GLY A 374 4.18 11.43 4.04
N THR A 375 3.60 10.34 3.52
CA THR A 375 2.15 10.20 3.38
C THR A 375 1.69 8.75 3.50
N TRP A 376 0.39 8.58 3.67
CA TRP A 376 -0.28 7.30 3.70
C TRP A 376 -0.84 6.89 2.33
N VAL A 377 -0.85 5.59 2.05
CA VAL A 377 -1.92 4.99 1.25
C VAL A 377 -3.02 4.59 2.22
N THR A 378 -4.21 5.14 2.04
CA THR A 378 -5.41 4.76 2.77
C THR A 378 -6.33 3.94 1.87
N TYR A 379 -6.94 2.88 2.40
CA TYR A 379 -7.67 1.93 1.57
C TYR A 379 -8.68 1.14 2.41
N VAL A 380 -9.69 0.62 1.76
CA VAL A 380 -10.70 -0.26 2.39
C VAL A 380 -10.19 -1.70 2.39
N ARG A 381 -9.60 -2.13 1.28
CA ARG A 381 -8.93 -3.43 1.10
C ARG A 381 -7.94 -3.37 -0.08
N CYS A 382 -7.11 -4.38 -0.25
CA CYS A 382 -6.20 -4.53 -1.38
C CYS A 382 -6.34 -5.92 -2.04
N HIS A 383 -5.32 -6.39 -2.74
CA HIS A 383 -5.25 -7.72 -3.34
C HIS A 383 -5.05 -8.85 -2.31
N ASP A 384 -4.54 -8.51 -1.14
CA ASP A 384 -4.32 -9.47 -0.06
C ASP A 384 -5.57 -9.68 0.78
N ASP A 385 -5.52 -10.71 1.60
CA ASP A 385 -6.47 -10.97 2.66
C ASP A 385 -6.46 -9.85 3.72
N ILE A 386 -7.55 -9.75 4.46
CA ILE A 386 -7.65 -8.86 5.61
C ILE A 386 -7.18 -9.62 6.86
N GLY A 387 -5.97 -9.27 7.33
CA GLY A 387 -5.46 -9.69 8.61
C GLY A 387 -5.92 -8.72 9.71
N TRP A 388 -6.46 -9.26 10.79
CA TRP A 388 -7.02 -8.46 11.88
C TRP A 388 -5.93 -7.95 12.84
N ALA A 389 -5.15 -6.97 12.39
CA ALA A 389 -4.07 -6.35 13.17
C ALA A 389 -4.63 -5.41 14.27
N ILE A 390 -5.38 -5.97 15.22
CA ILE A 390 -5.85 -5.30 16.43
C ILE A 390 -4.80 -5.49 17.52
N ASP A 391 -4.31 -4.39 18.08
CA ASP A 391 -3.34 -4.41 19.18
C ASP A 391 -4.01 -4.84 20.49
N ASP A 392 -3.39 -5.79 21.19
CA ASP A 392 -3.94 -6.34 22.44
C ASP A 392 -3.98 -5.31 23.57
N SER A 393 -3.05 -4.36 23.60
CA SER A 393 -3.03 -3.28 24.61
C SER A 393 -4.15 -2.28 24.39
N ASP A 394 -4.42 -1.92 23.12
CA ASP A 394 -5.52 -1.03 22.76
C ASP A 394 -6.88 -1.68 23.06
N ALA A 395 -7.04 -2.95 22.71
CA ALA A 395 -8.25 -3.72 23.01
C ALA A 395 -8.49 -3.82 24.53
N SER A 396 -7.45 -4.16 25.29
CA SER A 396 -7.52 -4.28 26.76
C SER A 396 -7.85 -2.95 27.44
N ALA A 397 -7.33 -1.83 26.92
CA ALA A 397 -7.64 -0.49 27.41
C ALA A 397 -9.13 -0.11 27.24
N ARG A 398 -9.84 -0.81 26.33
CA ARG A 398 -11.28 -0.62 26.06
C ARG A 398 -12.15 -1.76 26.60
N GLY A 399 -11.59 -2.62 27.45
CA GLY A 399 -12.32 -3.68 28.15
C GLY A 399 -12.65 -4.91 27.30
N VAL A 400 -11.99 -5.08 26.13
CA VAL A 400 -12.11 -6.26 25.29
C VAL A 400 -10.76 -6.99 25.18
N THR A 401 -10.77 -8.27 24.86
CA THR A 401 -9.52 -8.99 24.55
C THR A 401 -9.23 -8.90 23.05
N GLY A 402 -7.98 -8.64 22.69
CA GLY A 402 -7.58 -8.57 21.27
C GLY A 402 -7.87 -9.87 20.54
N VAL A 403 -7.54 -11.02 21.16
CA VAL A 403 -7.87 -12.35 20.60
C VAL A 403 -9.37 -12.51 20.36
N GLY A 404 -10.23 -12.21 21.36
CA GLY A 404 -11.68 -12.34 21.22
C GLY A 404 -12.24 -11.40 20.14
N HIS A 405 -11.70 -10.19 20.03
CA HIS A 405 -12.14 -9.25 19.01
C HIS A 405 -11.72 -9.69 17.59
N ARG A 406 -10.50 -10.18 17.41
CA ARG A 406 -10.04 -10.75 16.13
C ARG A 406 -10.88 -11.96 15.71
N GLN A 407 -11.23 -12.86 16.66
CA GLN A 407 -12.15 -13.98 16.39
C GLN A 407 -13.53 -13.50 15.99
N PHE A 408 -14.10 -12.52 16.71
CA PHE A 408 -15.39 -11.90 16.36
C PHE A 408 -15.37 -11.34 14.92
N LEU A 409 -14.32 -10.61 14.54
CA LEU A 409 -14.19 -10.06 13.18
C LEU A 409 -14.10 -11.17 12.12
N ALA A 410 -13.36 -12.23 12.40
CA ALA A 410 -13.27 -13.37 11.49
C ALA A 410 -14.63 -14.08 11.32
N ASP A 411 -15.36 -14.33 12.41
CA ASP A 411 -16.71 -14.93 12.37
C ASP A 411 -17.71 -14.00 11.69
N TRP A 412 -17.63 -12.70 11.95
CA TRP A 412 -18.49 -11.72 11.31
C TRP A 412 -18.31 -11.70 9.80
N TYR A 413 -17.06 -11.52 9.35
CA TYR A 413 -16.78 -11.35 7.92
C TYR A 413 -16.77 -12.63 7.11
N SER A 414 -16.65 -13.82 7.74
CA SER A 414 -16.95 -15.10 7.09
C SER A 414 -18.46 -15.40 6.98
N GLY A 415 -19.29 -14.65 7.70
CA GLY A 415 -20.72 -14.88 7.77
C GLY A 415 -21.13 -15.98 8.76
N GLU A 416 -20.21 -16.46 9.58
CA GLU A 416 -20.46 -17.46 10.65
C GLU A 416 -21.13 -16.84 11.87
N PHE A 417 -20.97 -15.53 12.10
CA PHE A 417 -21.61 -14.83 13.20
C PHE A 417 -23.11 -14.59 12.91
N ASP A 418 -23.97 -14.91 13.86
CA ASP A 418 -25.42 -14.70 13.70
C ASP A 418 -25.75 -13.20 13.51
N GLY A 419 -26.53 -12.89 12.48
CA GLY A 419 -26.85 -11.51 12.08
C GLY A 419 -25.83 -10.84 11.17
N SER A 420 -24.73 -11.49 10.80
CA SER A 420 -23.79 -10.95 9.84
C SER A 420 -24.37 -10.83 8.44
N TRP A 421 -24.10 -9.69 7.81
CA TRP A 421 -24.40 -9.46 6.39
C TRP A 421 -23.26 -9.90 5.46
N ALA A 422 -22.06 -10.22 5.99
CA ALA A 422 -20.88 -10.51 5.20
C ALA A 422 -20.87 -11.93 4.62
N GLU A 423 -20.10 -12.12 3.55
CA GLU A 423 -19.94 -13.37 2.80
C GLU A 423 -18.47 -13.54 2.34
N GLY A 424 -17.51 -13.27 3.22
CA GLY A 424 -16.10 -13.52 2.96
C GLY A 424 -15.70 -14.98 3.13
N LEU A 425 -14.51 -15.31 2.65
CA LEU A 425 -13.89 -16.63 2.80
C LEU A 425 -12.75 -16.57 3.80
N VAL A 426 -12.67 -17.58 4.67
CA VAL A 426 -11.53 -17.72 5.59
C VAL A 426 -10.28 -18.06 4.78
N PHE A 427 -9.24 -17.23 4.94
CA PHE A 427 -7.90 -17.45 4.37
C PHE A 427 -6.89 -17.59 5.51
N GLN A 428 -6.09 -18.65 5.50
CA GLN A 428 -5.15 -18.99 6.57
C GLN A 428 -5.80 -19.06 7.97
N HIS A 429 -5.79 -20.22 8.55
CA HIS A 429 -6.25 -20.46 9.91
C HIS A 429 -5.09 -20.98 10.77
N ASN A 430 -4.49 -20.12 11.57
CA ASN A 430 -3.52 -20.55 12.55
C ASN A 430 -4.24 -21.27 13.70
N LYS A 431 -4.13 -22.59 13.76
CA LYS A 431 -4.82 -23.43 14.76
C LYS A 431 -4.29 -23.25 16.18
N GLU A 432 -3.06 -22.75 16.32
CA GLU A 432 -2.44 -22.53 17.64
C GLU A 432 -2.91 -21.21 18.26
N THR A 433 -2.97 -20.14 17.46
CA THR A 433 -3.41 -18.82 17.93
C THR A 433 -4.91 -18.58 17.75
N GLY A 434 -5.56 -19.35 16.87
CA GLY A 434 -6.95 -19.15 16.47
C GLY A 434 -7.14 -17.99 15.49
N ASP A 435 -6.07 -17.35 15.02
CA ASP A 435 -6.15 -16.25 14.05
C ASP A 435 -6.61 -16.75 12.70
N ARG A 436 -7.60 -16.05 12.13
CA ARG A 436 -8.15 -16.30 10.79
C ARG A 436 -8.20 -14.98 10.03
N ARG A 437 -7.78 -15.02 8.78
CA ARG A 437 -7.81 -13.87 7.87
C ARG A 437 -8.98 -14.03 6.91
N ILE A 438 -9.42 -12.95 6.28
CA ILE A 438 -10.61 -12.96 5.42
C ILE A 438 -10.28 -12.47 4.02
N SER A 439 -10.71 -13.24 3.01
CA SER A 439 -10.77 -12.85 1.61
C SER A 439 -12.20 -12.47 1.22
N GLY A 440 -12.38 -11.35 0.50
CA GLY A 440 -13.68 -10.91 0.03
C GLY A 440 -13.62 -9.55 -0.65
N THR A 441 -14.56 -9.27 -1.58
CA THR A 441 -14.71 -7.92 -2.15
C THR A 441 -15.39 -6.99 -1.16
N ALA A 442 -15.27 -5.68 -1.34
CA ALA A 442 -15.99 -4.72 -0.51
C ALA A 442 -17.51 -4.98 -0.54
N ALA A 443 -18.05 -5.37 -1.69
CA ALA A 443 -19.45 -5.75 -1.85
C ALA A 443 -19.82 -6.98 -0.99
N ALA A 444 -19.02 -8.05 -1.06
CA ALA A 444 -19.26 -9.27 -0.28
C ALA A 444 -19.16 -9.01 1.23
N LEU A 445 -18.25 -8.16 1.65
CA LEU A 445 -18.02 -7.84 3.07
C LEU A 445 -19.00 -6.82 3.65
N THR A 446 -19.81 -6.15 2.82
CA THR A 446 -20.75 -5.10 3.26
C THR A 446 -22.23 -5.46 3.08
N GLY A 447 -22.57 -6.63 2.52
CA GLY A 447 -23.95 -7.09 2.33
C GLY A 447 -24.48 -7.05 0.89
N LEU A 448 -23.62 -6.62 -0.08
CA LEU A 448 -23.89 -6.69 -1.53
C LEU A 448 -23.26 -7.93 -2.17
N GLY A 449 -22.86 -8.91 -1.39
CA GLY A 449 -22.33 -10.18 -1.87
C GLY A 449 -23.34 -10.98 -2.70
N PRO A 450 -22.99 -12.21 -3.12
CA PRO A 450 -23.85 -13.04 -3.99
C PRO A 450 -25.26 -13.23 -3.47
N SER A 451 -25.44 -13.39 -2.15
CA SER A 451 -26.76 -13.58 -1.53
C SER A 451 -27.50 -12.28 -1.25
N ARG A 452 -26.85 -11.10 -1.45
CA ARG A 452 -27.47 -9.78 -1.27
C ARG A 452 -28.21 -9.63 0.07
N LYS A 453 -27.58 -10.04 1.16
CA LYS A 453 -28.19 -10.12 2.50
C LYS A 453 -28.74 -8.79 3.02
N ASP A 454 -28.08 -7.67 2.68
CA ASP A 454 -28.53 -6.32 3.05
C ASP A 454 -28.12 -5.30 1.99
N VAL A 455 -28.97 -5.13 0.98
CA VAL A 455 -28.68 -4.27 -0.18
C VAL A 455 -28.58 -2.78 0.21
N ALA A 456 -29.53 -2.27 0.99
CA ALA A 456 -29.58 -0.86 1.34
C ALA A 456 -28.40 -0.47 2.25
N GLY A 457 -28.17 -1.25 3.31
CA GLY A 457 -27.02 -1.06 4.20
C GLY A 457 -25.68 -1.30 3.51
N GLY A 458 -25.63 -2.26 2.57
CA GLY A 458 -24.41 -2.56 1.81
C GLY A 458 -23.90 -1.36 1.02
N PHE A 459 -24.77 -0.68 0.28
CA PHE A 459 -24.39 0.57 -0.42
C PHE A 459 -23.92 1.65 0.55
N ALA A 460 -24.66 1.84 1.64
CA ALA A 460 -24.31 2.87 2.62
C ALA A 460 -22.95 2.58 3.27
N ARG A 461 -22.68 1.30 3.61
CA ARG A 461 -21.38 0.88 4.21
C ARG A 461 -20.22 1.00 3.23
N ILE A 462 -20.38 0.66 1.94
CA ILE A 462 -19.33 0.88 0.91
C ILE A 462 -19.00 2.36 0.81
N PHE A 463 -20.00 3.22 0.68
CA PHE A 463 -19.80 4.66 0.59
C PHE A 463 -19.13 5.22 1.86
N LEU A 464 -19.62 4.84 3.03
CA LEU A 464 -19.05 5.24 4.32
C LEU A 464 -17.58 4.83 4.46
N ALA A 465 -17.24 3.57 4.15
CA ALA A 465 -15.87 3.06 4.26
C ALA A 465 -14.91 3.86 3.36
N HIS A 466 -15.28 4.11 2.10
CA HIS A 466 -14.47 4.91 1.18
C HIS A 466 -14.41 6.39 1.60
N ALA A 467 -15.49 6.95 2.13
CA ALA A 467 -15.49 8.32 2.64
C ALA A 467 -14.59 8.50 3.86
N VAL A 468 -14.55 7.52 4.79
CA VAL A 468 -13.63 7.52 5.94
C VAL A 468 -12.18 7.53 5.48
N VAL A 469 -11.77 6.57 4.64
CA VAL A 469 -10.37 6.46 4.19
C VAL A 469 -9.95 7.66 3.33
N ALA A 470 -10.86 8.25 2.56
CA ALA A 470 -10.59 9.44 1.75
C ALA A 470 -10.49 10.74 2.58
N ALA A 471 -11.12 10.79 3.75
CA ALA A 471 -11.05 11.93 4.68
C ALA A 471 -9.79 11.93 5.55
N TRP A 472 -9.10 10.78 5.68
CA TRP A 472 -8.02 10.61 6.65
C TRP A 472 -6.76 11.43 6.33
N GLY A 473 -6.54 11.75 5.06
CA GLY A 473 -5.31 12.32 4.52
C GLY A 473 -4.35 11.23 4.06
N GLY A 474 -3.74 11.48 2.92
CA GLY A 474 -2.98 10.48 2.19
C GLY A 474 -3.57 10.25 0.81
N ILE A 475 -3.21 9.15 0.17
CA ILE A 475 -3.70 8.74 -1.14
C ILE A 475 -4.73 7.63 -0.91
N PRO A 476 -6.05 7.91 -1.00
CA PRO A 476 -7.04 6.85 -0.94
C PRO A 476 -6.96 6.00 -2.21
N VAL A 477 -6.92 4.68 -2.05
CA VAL A 477 -6.79 3.73 -3.15
C VAL A 477 -7.99 2.80 -3.18
N VAL A 478 -8.65 2.69 -4.34
CA VAL A 478 -9.74 1.76 -4.61
C VAL A 478 -9.17 0.52 -5.29
N TRP A 479 -9.59 -0.65 -4.86
CA TRP A 479 -9.24 -1.91 -5.51
C TRP A 479 -10.19 -2.21 -6.66
N SER A 480 -9.64 -2.75 -7.77
CA SER A 480 -10.38 -3.10 -9.00
C SER A 480 -11.61 -3.97 -8.72
N GLY A 481 -12.77 -3.49 -9.18
CA GLY A 481 -14.06 -4.11 -9.00
C GLY A 481 -14.88 -3.53 -7.84
N ASP A 482 -14.24 -2.93 -6.83
CA ASP A 482 -14.98 -2.32 -5.71
C ASP A 482 -15.77 -1.08 -6.17
N GLU A 483 -15.25 -0.34 -7.16
CA GLU A 483 -15.90 0.85 -7.73
C GLU A 483 -17.20 0.54 -8.50
N ILE A 484 -17.42 -0.71 -8.85
CA ILE A 484 -18.69 -1.15 -9.48
C ILE A 484 -19.49 -2.11 -8.58
N GLY A 485 -19.08 -2.28 -7.32
CA GLY A 485 -19.72 -3.20 -6.39
C GLY A 485 -19.67 -4.66 -6.84
N SER A 486 -18.53 -5.11 -7.38
CA SER A 486 -18.36 -6.50 -7.82
C SER A 486 -18.56 -7.47 -6.65
N PRO A 487 -19.42 -8.49 -6.79
CA PRO A 487 -19.63 -9.48 -5.73
C PRO A 487 -18.46 -10.45 -5.54
N GLY A 488 -17.46 -10.41 -6.42
CA GLY A 488 -16.34 -11.33 -6.47
C GLY A 488 -16.40 -12.29 -7.65
N ASP A 489 -15.37 -13.09 -7.80
CA ASP A 489 -15.24 -14.12 -8.84
C ASP A 489 -15.67 -15.48 -8.25
N SER A 490 -16.84 -15.98 -8.65
CA SER A 490 -17.35 -17.28 -8.18
C SER A 490 -16.55 -18.46 -8.73
N ASP A 491 -15.88 -18.27 -9.85
CA ASP A 491 -15.18 -19.31 -10.57
C ASP A 491 -13.66 -19.30 -10.35
N TRP A 492 -13.20 -18.48 -9.41
CA TRP A 492 -11.78 -18.26 -9.12
C TRP A 492 -10.96 -19.55 -8.97
N ALA A 493 -11.52 -20.57 -8.34
CA ALA A 493 -10.85 -21.85 -8.08
C ALA A 493 -10.74 -22.75 -9.33
N SER A 494 -11.45 -22.43 -10.41
CA SER A 494 -11.41 -23.17 -11.68
C SER A 494 -10.27 -22.71 -12.58
N GLU A 495 -9.67 -21.54 -12.31
CA GLU A 495 -8.50 -21.06 -13.04
C GLU A 495 -7.24 -21.83 -12.59
N ASP A 496 -6.37 -22.11 -13.56
CA ASP A 496 -5.14 -22.89 -13.31
C ASP A 496 -4.22 -22.14 -12.31
N GLY A 497 -3.73 -22.82 -11.29
CA GLY A 497 -2.90 -22.25 -10.23
C GLY A 497 -3.65 -21.44 -9.15
N HIS A 498 -4.97 -21.29 -9.22
CA HIS A 498 -5.72 -20.47 -8.25
C HIS A 498 -6.36 -21.26 -7.11
N SER A 499 -6.63 -22.55 -7.31
CA SER A 499 -7.47 -23.36 -6.40
C SER A 499 -6.99 -23.43 -4.94
N ALA A 500 -5.70 -23.20 -4.69
CA ALA A 500 -5.11 -23.20 -3.35
C ALA A 500 -5.15 -21.82 -2.66
N ASP A 501 -5.42 -20.73 -3.40
CA ASP A 501 -5.38 -19.35 -2.89
C ASP A 501 -6.73 -18.65 -3.09
N ASN A 502 -7.56 -18.64 -2.05
CA ASN A 502 -8.90 -18.05 -2.13
C ASN A 502 -8.91 -16.51 -2.19
N ARG A 503 -7.76 -15.83 -2.13
CA ARG A 503 -7.66 -14.39 -2.41
C ARG A 503 -8.09 -14.06 -3.85
N TRP A 504 -8.04 -15.03 -4.76
CA TRP A 504 -8.52 -14.83 -6.12
C TRP A 504 -10.03 -14.54 -6.21
N VAL A 505 -10.83 -14.89 -5.20
CA VAL A 505 -12.26 -14.52 -5.14
C VAL A 505 -12.46 -13.01 -5.23
N HIS A 506 -11.55 -12.23 -4.68
CA HIS A 506 -11.63 -10.77 -4.66
C HIS A 506 -10.66 -10.06 -5.62
N ARG A 507 -10.12 -10.81 -6.58
CA ARG A 507 -9.31 -10.30 -7.70
C ARG A 507 -10.07 -10.56 -9.02
N PRO A 508 -11.31 -10.06 -9.19
CA PRO A 508 -12.17 -10.42 -10.32
C PRO A 508 -11.59 -9.93 -11.64
N ARG A 509 -11.96 -10.61 -12.73
CA ARG A 509 -11.74 -10.10 -14.09
C ARG A 509 -12.72 -8.96 -14.36
N MET A 510 -12.21 -7.85 -14.86
CA MET A 510 -12.99 -6.69 -15.23
C MET A 510 -13.23 -6.68 -16.74
N THR A 511 -14.38 -7.14 -17.18
CA THR A 511 -14.75 -7.14 -18.61
C THR A 511 -15.23 -5.75 -19.06
N ASP A 512 -15.31 -5.54 -20.40
CA ASP A 512 -15.91 -4.32 -20.95
C ASP A 512 -17.41 -4.22 -20.57
N SER A 513 -18.10 -5.36 -20.46
CA SER A 513 -19.48 -5.42 -19.98
C SER A 513 -19.60 -4.96 -18.52
N ASP A 514 -18.69 -5.38 -17.65
CA ASP A 514 -18.72 -4.97 -16.24
C ASP A 514 -18.52 -3.47 -16.10
N ARG A 515 -17.56 -2.91 -16.83
CA ARG A 515 -17.34 -1.45 -16.87
C ARG A 515 -18.53 -0.68 -17.45
N ALA A 516 -19.20 -1.23 -18.47
CA ALA A 516 -20.36 -0.60 -19.09
C ALA A 516 -21.55 -0.50 -18.14
N ARG A 517 -21.70 -1.40 -17.17
CA ARG A 517 -22.80 -1.40 -16.19
C ARG A 517 -22.88 -0.11 -15.38
N ARG A 518 -21.78 0.63 -15.22
CA ARG A 518 -21.81 1.96 -14.56
C ARG A 518 -22.68 3.00 -15.30
N PHE A 519 -23.01 2.77 -16.58
CA PHE A 519 -23.90 3.62 -17.37
C PHE A 519 -25.36 3.13 -17.38
N GLU A 520 -25.63 1.96 -16.81
CA GLU A 520 -26.97 1.40 -16.70
C GLU A 520 -27.73 2.10 -15.57
N GLN A 521 -28.72 2.89 -15.91
CA GLN A 521 -29.49 3.68 -14.95
C GLN A 521 -30.10 2.81 -13.84
N GLY A 522 -29.79 3.12 -12.60
CA GLY A 522 -30.29 2.44 -11.40
C GLY A 522 -29.60 1.11 -11.10
N SER A 523 -28.54 0.74 -11.84
CA SER A 523 -27.74 -0.43 -11.52
C SER A 523 -26.91 -0.23 -10.25
N ASP A 524 -26.53 -1.33 -9.60
CA ASP A 524 -25.62 -1.30 -8.46
C ASP A 524 -24.27 -0.68 -8.85
N ALA A 525 -23.76 -1.04 -10.03
CA ALA A 525 -22.51 -0.53 -10.55
C ALA A 525 -22.52 1.00 -10.73
N GLN A 526 -23.60 1.56 -11.28
CA GLN A 526 -23.77 3.00 -11.37
C GLN A 526 -23.74 3.66 -9.99
N ARG A 527 -24.52 3.13 -9.04
CA ARG A 527 -24.65 3.70 -7.70
C ARG A 527 -23.32 3.75 -6.96
N VAL A 528 -22.55 2.66 -7.00
CA VAL A 528 -21.25 2.57 -6.32
C VAL A 528 -20.24 3.46 -7.01
N PHE A 529 -20.17 3.41 -8.36
CA PHE A 529 -19.24 4.22 -9.15
C PHE A 529 -19.47 5.72 -8.92
N ASP A 530 -20.71 6.19 -9.03
CA ASP A 530 -21.07 7.59 -8.86
C ASP A 530 -20.73 8.07 -7.43
N GLY A 531 -20.95 7.22 -6.43
CA GLY A 531 -20.60 7.51 -5.03
C GLY A 531 -19.09 7.68 -4.83
N ILE A 532 -18.27 6.77 -5.34
CA ILE A 532 -16.81 6.84 -5.20
C ILE A 532 -16.23 8.01 -6.03
N ALA A 533 -16.74 8.23 -7.25
CA ALA A 533 -16.36 9.37 -8.09
C ALA A 533 -16.73 10.72 -7.43
N LEU A 534 -17.86 10.77 -6.71
CA LEU A 534 -18.24 11.94 -5.90
C LEU A 534 -17.23 12.21 -4.80
N ILE A 535 -16.82 11.18 -4.05
CA ILE A 535 -15.80 11.28 -3.00
C ILE A 535 -14.50 11.85 -3.60
N ALA A 536 -14.01 11.29 -4.70
CA ALA A 536 -12.79 11.73 -5.36
C ALA A 536 -12.87 13.20 -5.79
N ARG A 537 -13.98 13.60 -6.43
CA ARG A 537 -14.22 14.96 -6.92
C ARG A 537 -14.31 15.99 -5.79
N VAL A 538 -15.08 15.70 -4.74
CA VAL A 538 -15.23 16.62 -3.60
C VAL A 538 -13.90 16.76 -2.85
N ARG A 539 -13.22 15.64 -2.63
CA ARG A 539 -11.90 15.60 -1.99
C ARG A 539 -10.89 16.51 -2.69
N ALA A 540 -10.82 16.43 -4.01
CA ALA A 540 -9.88 17.23 -4.81
C ALA A 540 -10.03 18.75 -4.61
N GLY A 541 -11.21 19.23 -4.22
CA GLY A 541 -11.51 20.62 -3.92
C GLY A 541 -11.26 21.07 -2.48
N LEU A 542 -10.80 20.17 -1.60
CA LEU A 542 -10.66 20.43 -0.16
C LEU A 542 -9.18 20.48 0.28
N PRO A 543 -8.54 21.66 0.33
CA PRO A 543 -7.14 21.80 0.76
C PRO A 543 -6.86 21.20 2.15
N MET A 544 -7.84 21.17 3.04
CA MET A 544 -7.73 20.60 4.38
C MET A 544 -7.46 19.09 4.37
N LEU A 545 -7.66 18.41 3.23
CA LEU A 545 -7.34 17.00 3.05
C LEU A 545 -5.91 16.76 2.53
N HIS A 546 -5.07 17.80 2.42
CA HIS A 546 -3.65 17.66 2.17
C HIS A 546 -2.98 16.83 3.27
N SER A 547 -2.04 15.93 2.91
CA SER A 547 -1.44 14.98 3.86
C SER A 547 -0.71 15.63 5.04
N GLU A 548 -0.14 16.82 4.85
CA GLU A 548 0.52 17.56 5.94
C GLU A 548 -0.44 18.12 7.00
N ALA A 549 -1.74 18.26 6.69
CA ALA A 549 -2.72 18.61 7.68
C ALA A 549 -2.93 17.42 8.62
N PRO A 550 -2.63 17.51 9.93
CA PRO A 550 -2.75 16.37 10.82
C PRO A 550 -4.21 15.97 11.01
N THR A 551 -4.47 14.66 11.04
CA THR A 551 -5.76 14.11 11.40
C THR A 551 -5.83 13.97 12.92
N ARG A 552 -6.80 14.64 13.53
CA ARG A 552 -7.13 14.51 14.95
C ARG A 552 -8.41 13.70 15.08
N VAL A 553 -8.34 12.56 15.72
CA VAL A 553 -9.52 11.77 16.12
C VAL A 553 -10.05 12.32 17.44
N LEU A 554 -11.35 12.56 17.52
CA LEU A 554 -11.98 13.03 18.75
C LEU A 554 -12.31 11.84 19.64
N THR A 555 -11.88 11.93 20.90
CA THR A 555 -12.08 10.89 21.94
C THR A 555 -12.93 11.40 23.09
N ASP A 556 -13.61 12.55 22.92
CA ASP A 556 -14.44 13.16 23.96
C ASP A 556 -15.61 12.24 24.33
N ALA A 557 -15.90 12.15 25.63
CA ALA A 557 -16.90 11.24 26.18
C ALA A 557 -18.36 11.57 25.81
N ASP A 558 -18.61 12.81 25.35
CA ASP A 558 -19.93 13.28 24.90
C ASP A 558 -20.20 13.00 23.40
N ILE A 559 -19.22 12.42 22.67
CA ILE A 559 -19.45 11.91 21.32
C ILE A 559 -20.02 10.49 21.40
N ASP A 560 -21.18 10.28 20.78
CA ASP A 560 -21.84 8.97 20.72
C ASP A 560 -20.89 7.88 20.22
N ASP A 561 -20.95 6.69 20.79
CA ASP A 561 -20.06 5.57 20.47
C ASP A 561 -20.24 5.05 19.03
N GLY A 562 -21.38 5.29 18.41
CA GLY A 562 -21.60 5.00 16.99
C GLY A 562 -21.00 6.01 16.02
N LEU A 563 -20.37 7.11 16.52
CA LEU A 563 -19.83 8.17 15.69
C LEU A 563 -18.29 8.22 15.74
N LEU A 564 -17.64 8.08 14.58
CA LEU A 564 -16.26 8.50 14.40
C LEU A 564 -16.26 9.97 13.97
N VAL A 565 -15.60 10.84 14.75
CA VAL A 565 -15.43 12.25 14.42
C VAL A 565 -13.94 12.55 14.27
N VAL A 566 -13.56 13.12 13.12
CA VAL A 566 -12.18 13.53 12.83
C VAL A 566 -12.11 14.99 12.46
N GLN A 567 -11.06 15.68 12.88
CA GLN A 567 -10.79 17.07 12.55
C GLN A 567 -9.46 17.19 11.80
N ARG A 568 -9.43 18.04 10.77
CA ARG A 568 -8.21 18.40 10.06
C ARG A 568 -8.13 19.93 9.95
N ARG A 569 -7.02 20.49 10.40
CA ARG A 569 -6.76 21.94 10.34
C ARG A 569 -5.72 22.24 9.29
N HIS A 570 -6.04 23.15 8.40
CA HIS A 570 -5.17 23.65 7.35
C HIS A 570 -5.24 25.19 7.32
N PRO A 571 -4.22 25.92 6.84
CA PRO A 571 -4.30 27.37 6.72
C PRO A 571 -5.53 27.89 5.94
N SER A 572 -6.08 27.09 5.03
CA SER A 572 -7.28 27.43 4.23
C SER A 572 -8.60 27.17 4.95
N GLY A 573 -8.61 26.60 6.15
CA GLY A 573 -9.83 26.27 6.89
C GLY A 573 -9.76 25.01 7.71
N THR A 574 -10.89 24.61 8.26
CA THR A 574 -11.06 23.38 9.04
C THR A 574 -11.98 22.42 8.29
N PHE A 575 -11.65 21.16 8.33
CA PHE A 575 -12.50 20.05 7.90
C PHE A 575 -12.88 19.22 9.12
N VAL A 576 -14.17 18.85 9.20
CA VAL A 576 -14.70 17.91 10.20
C VAL A 576 -15.40 16.76 9.47
N GLY A 577 -14.87 15.54 9.62
CA GLY A 577 -15.56 14.32 9.15
C GLY A 577 -16.38 13.72 10.29
N VAL A 578 -17.67 13.46 10.03
CA VAL A 578 -18.59 12.78 10.96
C VAL A 578 -19.10 11.53 10.28
N PHE A 579 -18.86 10.37 10.88
CA PHE A 579 -19.14 9.06 10.30
C PHE A 579 -19.96 8.23 11.27
N ASN A 580 -21.20 7.92 10.90
CA ASN A 580 -22.07 7.02 11.67
C ASN A 580 -21.84 5.58 11.20
N VAL A 581 -21.28 4.74 12.06
CA VAL A 581 -20.95 3.34 11.71
C VAL A 581 -22.10 2.38 12.03
N THR A 582 -23.28 2.90 12.41
CA THR A 582 -24.44 2.10 12.85
C THR A 582 -25.62 2.20 11.89
N GLY A 583 -26.54 1.25 11.98
CA GLY A 583 -27.81 1.26 11.26
C GLY A 583 -28.90 2.15 11.89
N GLU A 584 -28.56 3.00 12.85
CA GLU A 584 -29.48 3.87 13.59
C GLU A 584 -29.02 5.34 13.51
N HIS A 585 -29.94 6.26 13.73
CA HIS A 585 -29.61 7.67 13.90
C HIS A 585 -28.80 7.88 15.18
N ARG A 586 -27.72 8.68 15.11
CA ARG A 586 -26.86 8.97 16.23
C ARG A 586 -26.80 10.49 16.53
N PRO A 587 -26.87 10.88 17.82
CA PRO A 587 -26.90 12.28 18.19
C PRO A 587 -25.50 12.90 18.16
N LEU A 588 -25.38 14.14 17.66
CA LEU A 588 -24.19 14.97 17.72
C LEU A 588 -24.58 16.39 18.12
N ALA A 589 -24.03 16.91 19.20
CA ALA A 589 -24.29 18.28 19.60
C ALA A 589 -23.77 19.27 18.54
N ARG A 590 -24.62 20.14 18.01
CA ARG A 590 -24.28 21.17 17.01
C ARG A 590 -23.14 22.08 17.49
N ALA A 591 -23.14 22.44 18.78
CA ALA A 591 -22.08 23.22 19.39
C ALA A 591 -20.68 22.61 19.14
N ARG A 592 -20.59 21.29 19.06
CA ARG A 592 -19.30 20.62 18.77
C ARG A 592 -18.73 20.99 17.40
N LEU A 593 -19.56 21.15 16.38
CA LEU A 593 -19.07 21.57 15.06
C LEU A 593 -18.48 22.97 15.10
N THR A 594 -19.14 23.88 15.84
CA THR A 594 -18.66 25.24 16.06
C THR A 594 -17.36 25.27 16.86
N ASP A 595 -17.26 24.48 17.93
CA ASP A 595 -16.04 24.34 18.75
C ASP A 595 -14.86 23.78 17.95
N LEU A 596 -15.14 22.95 16.96
CA LEU A 596 -14.14 22.39 16.05
C LEU A 596 -13.68 23.38 14.97
N GLY A 597 -14.28 24.58 14.91
CA GLY A 597 -13.84 25.66 14.02
C GLY A 597 -14.66 25.81 12.74
N SER A 598 -15.82 25.17 12.65
CA SER A 598 -16.80 25.43 11.59
C SER A 598 -17.80 26.48 12.06
N GLY A 599 -17.55 27.75 11.74
CA GLY A 599 -18.39 28.88 12.18
C GLY A 599 -19.80 28.87 11.56
N ASP A 600 -19.89 28.41 10.31
CA ASP A 600 -21.14 28.14 9.59
C ASP A 600 -20.99 26.78 8.91
N PRO A 601 -21.31 25.68 9.62
CA PRO A 601 -21.03 24.33 9.17
C PRO A 601 -21.85 23.96 7.94
N ARG A 602 -21.16 23.60 6.86
CA ARG A 602 -21.76 23.14 5.61
C ARG A 602 -21.27 21.74 5.27
N GLU A 603 -22.21 20.83 5.10
CA GLU A 603 -21.93 19.50 4.56
C GLU A 603 -21.69 19.58 3.05
N VAL A 604 -20.60 18.98 2.54
CA VAL A 604 -20.18 19.14 1.14
C VAL A 604 -20.08 17.83 0.37
N LEU A 605 -20.19 16.67 1.01
CA LEU A 605 -20.06 15.37 0.37
C LEU A 605 -21.41 14.85 -0.13
N SER A 606 -22.40 14.73 0.76
CA SER A 606 -23.69 14.13 0.44
C SER A 606 -24.72 15.16 -0.03
N GLY A 607 -24.44 16.46 0.18
CA GLY A 607 -25.36 17.55 -0.10
C GLY A 607 -26.53 17.62 0.87
N HIS A 608 -26.46 16.92 2.01
CA HIS A 608 -27.47 17.04 3.07
C HIS A 608 -27.49 18.44 3.63
N ASP A 609 -28.66 19.03 3.72
CA ASP A 609 -28.85 20.22 4.53
C ASP A 609 -28.82 19.82 6.01
N LEU A 610 -27.80 20.26 6.73
CA LEU A 610 -27.71 19.99 8.18
C LEU A 610 -28.93 20.53 8.92
N ALA A 611 -29.64 21.54 8.34
CA ALA A 611 -30.88 22.06 8.86
C ALA A 611 -32.01 21.03 8.92
N GLU A 612 -32.10 20.15 7.90
CA GLU A 612 -33.12 19.09 7.85
C GLU A 612 -32.86 17.97 8.87
N HIS A 613 -31.65 17.91 9.44
CA HIS A 613 -31.23 16.86 10.38
C HIS A 613 -31.22 17.32 11.85
N GLY A 614 -31.90 18.38 12.22
CA GLY A 614 -32.06 18.75 13.64
C GLY A 614 -31.87 20.22 13.99
N LEU A 615 -31.95 21.15 13.01
CA LEU A 615 -31.85 22.59 13.33
C LEU A 615 -32.96 23.11 14.20
N ASP A 616 -34.12 22.47 14.20
CA ASP A 616 -35.28 22.81 15.00
C ASP A 616 -35.35 22.01 16.32
N ASP A 617 -34.33 21.17 16.63
CA ASP A 617 -34.24 20.50 17.92
C ASP A 617 -33.94 21.55 19.02
N PRO A 618 -34.82 21.69 20.00
CA PRO A 618 -34.62 22.65 21.10
C PRO A 618 -33.35 22.38 21.92
N ASP A 619 -32.82 21.17 21.89
CA ASP A 619 -31.59 20.77 22.56
C ASP A 619 -30.33 21.00 21.70
N GLY A 620 -30.49 21.49 20.46
CA GLY A 620 -29.38 21.76 19.54
C GLY A 620 -28.62 20.49 19.07
N MET A 621 -29.34 19.37 19.00
CA MET A 621 -28.78 18.11 18.54
C MET A 621 -28.98 17.90 17.03
N LEU A 622 -27.96 17.42 16.36
CA LEU A 622 -28.02 16.88 14.99
C LEU A 622 -28.16 15.36 15.06
N TRP A 623 -29.06 14.81 14.27
CA TRP A 623 -29.26 13.37 14.19
C TRP A 623 -28.61 12.83 12.91
N VAL A 624 -27.41 12.26 13.07
CA VAL A 624 -26.62 11.69 11.95
C VAL A 624 -27.30 10.41 11.45
N PRO A 625 -27.73 10.35 10.17
CA PRO A 625 -28.44 9.19 9.65
C PRO A 625 -27.62 7.89 9.68
N PRO A 626 -28.30 6.72 9.58
CA PRO A 626 -27.64 5.41 9.49
C PRO A 626 -26.58 5.38 8.39
N TYR A 627 -25.36 4.93 8.73
CA TYR A 627 -24.21 4.83 7.84
C TYR A 627 -23.87 6.10 7.06
N ALA A 628 -24.27 7.25 7.56
CA ALA A 628 -23.95 8.54 6.92
C ALA A 628 -22.48 8.91 7.08
N ALA A 629 -21.94 9.51 6.02
CA ALA A 629 -20.64 10.18 6.02
C ALA A 629 -20.87 11.67 5.74
N TRP A 630 -20.59 12.54 6.70
CA TRP A 630 -20.66 13.99 6.53
C TRP A 630 -19.24 14.58 6.46
N TRP A 631 -18.98 15.35 5.43
CA TRP A 631 -17.77 16.17 5.29
C TRP A 631 -18.16 17.63 5.47
N ILE A 632 -17.77 18.20 6.59
CA ILE A 632 -18.18 19.53 7.03
C ILE A 632 -16.99 20.49 6.92
N VAL A 633 -17.23 21.66 6.33
CA VAL A 633 -16.26 22.74 6.15
C VAL A 633 -16.79 24.06 6.68
#